data_c1f88503e92a415aed0b1d2e7ed9042b
#
_entry.id   c1f88503e92a415aed0b1d2e7ed9042b
#
_cell.length_a   1.000
_cell.length_b   1.000
_cell.length_c   1.000
_cell.angle_alpha   90.00
_cell.angle_beta   90.00
_cell.angle_gamma   90.00
#
_symmetry.space_group_name_H-M   'P 1'
#
loop_
_entity.id
_entity.type
_entity.pdbx_description
1 polymer ?
#
loop_
_entity_poly.entity_id
_entity_poly.type
_entity_poly.pdbx_seq_one_letter_code
_entity_poly.pdbx_strand_id
1 'polypeptide(L)'
;MKNRKLLTIGVILFLISACAANVDVTPEPEPTLPNVSFEYFRDGYFVSILPGWEEALDLDPESIYMVQDAGQFVGINRYRNIPEIFSSQFKSYIEEDPQAYLVSEDELAGKPYFEFTSRQNNQTLRVQAVLTYCQGRTYAVIAGGRDTVENSELFQQVLASASCQDPYPVPDLGTGKIGLMVNPAEDDYWEEYYPALRLAKENGVQLLHSYLSWGEVEPTEGERNWEWQDALMGYRFHEGFEVSLVVNLIHTSQRGPMPEDLVEKNFDAPEFIDRFSDFILEALDRYPVQYLSIGNEVNDYFVYHRDEIPAYKTFFLEVRDRIHQEHPELPVAMTFAFHDAERTNAMDIIQTMNIGDFLPLTLYLYNEPFEFNRDPTELEGYLERILDLAGETPVAFAEIGWNTAESLSGSEGDQEAFVREAFRLLALHRDQIEFIAWFNLHDSDPENAYQSALTFLPDEDPLVSDEAFMRDFIDFLAYLGLREYDGTPKPGWFAFVAESQIYLDEFQE
;
A
#
# COMPACT_ATOMS: atom_id res chain seq x y z
N MET A 1 9.68 -8.02 22.88
CA MET A 1 9.93 -8.01 21.45
C MET A 1 11.41 -8.07 21.07
N LYS A 2 12.35 -7.36 21.70
CA LYS A 2 13.80 -7.44 21.38
C LYS A 2 14.43 -8.85 21.43
N ASN A 3 13.96 -9.73 22.31
CA ASN A 3 14.61 -11.04 22.52
C ASN A 3 14.22 -12.15 21.51
N ARG A 4 13.14 -12.00 20.74
CA ARG A 4 12.75 -12.99 19.71
C ARG A 4 13.49 -12.78 18.38
N LYS A 5 13.81 -11.52 18.03
CA LYS A 5 14.55 -11.21 16.78
C LYS A 5 16.00 -11.71 16.80
N LEU A 6 16.66 -11.68 17.95
CA LEU A 6 18.01 -12.23 18.13
C LEU A 6 18.06 -13.77 17.96
N LEU A 7 16.97 -14.47 18.27
CA LEU A 7 16.93 -15.93 18.19
C LEU A 7 16.95 -16.44 16.75
N THR A 8 16.23 -15.76 15.84
CA THR A 8 16.09 -16.21 14.43
C THR A 8 17.39 -16.03 13.65
N ILE A 9 18.20 -15.03 13.96
CA ILE A 9 19.48 -14.78 13.28
C ILE A 9 20.63 -15.53 13.93
N GLY A 10 20.58 -15.69 15.24
CA GLY A 10 21.45 -16.63 15.92
C GLY A 10 21.31 -18.07 15.37
N VAL A 11 20.11 -18.43 14.87
CA VAL A 11 19.83 -19.71 14.22
C VAL A 11 20.48 -19.77 12.83
N ILE A 12 20.42 -18.71 12.00
CA ILE A 12 21.08 -18.68 10.69
C ILE A 12 22.61 -18.84 10.85
N LEU A 13 23.20 -18.14 11.79
CA LEU A 13 24.64 -18.21 12.08
C LEU A 13 25.04 -19.49 12.84
N PHE A 14 24.13 -20.06 13.66
CA PHE A 14 24.36 -21.31 14.36
C PHE A 14 24.26 -22.53 13.42
N LEU A 15 23.41 -22.48 12.40
CA LEU A 15 23.28 -23.53 11.38
C LEU A 15 24.54 -23.64 10.50
N ILE A 16 25.16 -22.51 10.15
CA ILE A 16 26.47 -22.51 9.50
C ILE A 16 27.53 -23.19 10.36
N SER A 17 27.41 -23.11 11.70
CA SER A 17 28.36 -23.74 12.64
C SER A 17 28.25 -25.27 12.73
N ALA A 18 27.07 -25.85 12.44
CA ALA A 18 26.85 -27.29 12.56
C ALA A 18 27.42 -28.11 11.38
N CYS A 19 27.65 -27.50 10.19
CA CYS A 19 28.16 -28.18 9.02
C CYS A 19 29.69 -28.26 8.89
N ALA A 20 30.46 -27.71 9.84
CA ALA A 20 31.92 -27.71 9.82
C ALA A 20 32.56 -28.92 10.51
N ALA A 21 31.91 -30.09 10.52
CA ALA A 21 32.53 -31.32 11.03
C ALA A 21 33.48 -31.90 9.98
N ASN A 22 34.75 -32.02 10.36
CA ASN A 22 35.88 -32.47 9.58
C ASN A 22 35.65 -33.78 8.80
N VAL A 23 35.77 -33.71 7.50
CA VAL A 23 36.02 -34.88 6.64
C VAL A 23 37.25 -34.59 5.76
N ASP A 24 38.33 -35.34 5.93
CA ASP A 24 39.45 -35.34 4.99
C ASP A 24 39.05 -36.07 3.71
N VAL A 25 38.97 -35.34 2.58
CA VAL A 25 38.65 -35.92 1.29
C VAL A 25 39.76 -35.65 0.28
N THR A 26 40.27 -36.75 -0.32
CA THR A 26 41.15 -36.73 -1.47
C THR A 26 40.39 -36.30 -2.73
N PRO A 27 40.97 -35.53 -3.64
CA PRO A 27 40.22 -34.98 -4.81
C PRO A 27 39.92 -36.08 -5.83
N GLU A 28 38.66 -36.31 -6.15
CA GLU A 28 38.17 -37.06 -7.28
C GLU A 28 37.98 -36.14 -8.51
N PRO A 29 38.04 -36.67 -9.73
CA PRO A 29 37.96 -35.85 -10.95
C PRO A 29 36.56 -35.25 -11.16
N GLU A 30 36.53 -34.03 -11.71
CA GLU A 30 35.34 -33.21 -11.94
C GLU A 30 34.21 -33.96 -12.67
N PRO A 31 33.00 -34.03 -12.13
CA PRO A 31 31.83 -34.45 -12.86
C PRO A 31 31.31 -33.30 -13.72
N THR A 32 31.18 -33.55 -15.04
CA THR A 32 30.31 -32.72 -15.90
C THR A 32 28.90 -32.81 -15.36
N LEU A 33 28.39 -31.71 -14.81
CA LEU A 33 27.06 -31.59 -14.19
C LEU A 33 25.97 -31.96 -15.20
N PRO A 34 25.07 -32.91 -14.90
CA PRO A 34 23.88 -33.14 -15.73
C PRO A 34 22.91 -31.97 -15.53
N ASN A 35 22.26 -31.52 -16.60
CA ASN A 35 21.28 -30.42 -16.67
C ASN A 35 19.95 -30.73 -15.96
N VAL A 36 19.95 -31.25 -14.74
CA VAL A 36 18.74 -31.55 -13.99
C VAL A 36 18.79 -30.69 -12.72
N SER A 37 18.05 -29.59 -12.73
CA SER A 37 17.82 -28.76 -11.54
C SER A 37 16.69 -29.35 -10.71
N PHE A 38 16.86 -29.39 -9.41
CA PHE A 38 15.79 -29.57 -8.46
C PHE A 38 15.14 -28.20 -8.25
N GLU A 39 13.82 -28.11 -8.42
CA GLU A 39 13.09 -26.86 -8.19
C GLU A 39 12.49 -26.90 -6.78
N TYR A 40 12.90 -25.96 -5.93
CA TYR A 40 12.18 -25.65 -4.71
C TYR A 40 10.96 -24.79 -5.07
N PHE A 41 9.79 -25.26 -4.68
CA PHE A 41 8.53 -24.56 -4.88
C PHE A 41 7.73 -24.49 -3.57
N ARG A 42 7.41 -23.30 -3.15
CA ARG A 42 6.49 -23.06 -2.03
C ARG A 42 5.76 -21.73 -2.25
N ASP A 43 4.43 -21.77 -2.17
CA ASP A 43 3.59 -20.57 -2.25
C ASP A 43 3.93 -19.65 -3.46
N GLY A 44 4.12 -20.25 -4.65
CA GLY A 44 4.49 -19.51 -5.87
C GLY A 44 5.97 -19.12 -5.98
N TYR A 45 6.78 -19.38 -4.96
CA TYR A 45 8.21 -19.07 -4.96
C TYR A 45 9.04 -20.22 -5.50
N PHE A 46 9.97 -19.92 -6.40
CA PHE A 46 10.84 -20.91 -7.07
C PHE A 46 12.30 -20.58 -6.84
N VAL A 47 13.10 -21.61 -6.56
CA VAL A 47 14.57 -21.57 -6.60
C VAL A 47 15.07 -22.85 -7.23
N SER A 48 15.95 -22.73 -8.25
CA SER A 48 16.62 -23.90 -8.84
C SER A 48 17.79 -24.31 -7.97
N ILE A 49 17.73 -25.52 -7.44
CA ILE A 49 18.78 -26.14 -6.65
C ILE A 49 19.56 -27.12 -7.53
N LEU A 50 20.86 -27.15 -7.38
CA LEU A 50 21.75 -27.97 -8.18
C LEU A 50 21.63 -29.47 -7.85
N PRO A 51 21.87 -30.38 -8.81
CA PRO A 51 21.84 -31.82 -8.58
C PRO A 51 22.83 -32.26 -7.50
N GLY A 52 22.42 -33.20 -6.66
CA GLY A 52 23.27 -33.75 -5.60
C GLY A 52 23.23 -32.96 -4.28
N TRP A 53 22.39 -31.93 -4.20
CA TRP A 53 22.13 -31.24 -2.94
C TRP A 53 21.01 -31.97 -2.18
N GLU A 54 21.18 -32.12 -0.88
CA GLU A 54 20.24 -32.82 -0.01
C GLU A 54 19.65 -31.85 1.02
N GLU A 55 18.37 -32.03 1.32
CA GLU A 55 17.71 -31.27 2.38
C GLU A 55 18.31 -31.63 3.73
N ALA A 56 18.81 -30.64 4.47
CA ALA A 56 19.26 -30.80 5.83
C ALA A 56 18.08 -30.77 6.81
N LEU A 57 18.29 -31.24 8.03
CA LEU A 57 17.27 -31.23 9.08
C LEU A 57 16.59 -29.88 9.20
N ASP A 58 15.26 -29.90 9.08
CA ASP A 58 14.38 -28.76 9.24
C ASP A 58 14.43 -28.31 10.71
N LEU A 59 15.02 -27.14 10.94
CA LEU A 59 15.18 -26.57 12.28
C LEU A 59 14.11 -25.50 12.57
N ASP A 60 13.45 -25.00 11.52
CA ASP A 60 12.40 -24.00 11.59
C ASP A 60 11.43 -24.23 10.41
N PRO A 61 10.11 -24.31 10.64
CA PRO A 61 9.10 -24.45 9.59
C PRO A 61 9.15 -23.37 8.50
N GLU A 62 9.72 -22.22 8.81
CA GLU A 62 9.87 -21.08 7.88
C GLU A 62 11.19 -21.13 7.07
N SER A 63 12.06 -22.09 7.35
CA SER A 63 13.39 -22.19 6.73
C SER A 63 13.62 -23.54 6.07
N ILE A 64 14.24 -23.54 4.90
CA ILE A 64 14.78 -24.73 4.24
C ILE A 64 16.28 -24.57 4.13
N TYR A 65 16.99 -25.63 4.41
CA TYR A 65 18.43 -25.66 4.35
C TYR A 65 18.89 -26.86 3.49
N MET A 66 19.70 -26.58 2.49
CA MET A 66 20.21 -27.57 1.56
C MET A 66 21.73 -27.63 1.69
N VAL A 67 22.30 -28.81 1.71
CA VAL A 67 23.74 -29.04 1.75
C VAL A 67 24.16 -29.99 0.64
N GLN A 68 25.33 -29.77 0.04
CA GLN A 68 25.90 -30.67 -0.94
C GLN A 68 26.98 -31.55 -0.34
N ASP A 69 27.90 -30.94 0.39
CA ASP A 69 28.95 -31.61 1.17
C ASP A 69 29.37 -30.74 2.35
N ALA A 70 30.33 -31.20 3.13
CA ALA A 70 30.85 -30.45 4.29
C ALA A 70 31.53 -29.15 3.85
N GLY A 71 30.78 -28.08 3.71
CA GLY A 71 31.28 -26.73 3.48
C GLY A 71 30.59 -25.91 2.40
N GLN A 72 29.54 -26.43 1.76
CA GLN A 72 28.66 -25.66 0.86
C GLN A 72 27.21 -25.81 1.31
N PHE A 73 26.45 -24.70 1.26
CA PHE A 73 25.05 -24.70 1.65
C PHE A 73 24.24 -23.69 0.83
N VAL A 74 22.94 -23.94 0.73
CA VAL A 74 21.92 -22.97 0.34
C VAL A 74 20.84 -22.98 1.41
N GLY A 75 20.54 -21.80 1.96
CA GLY A 75 19.44 -21.58 2.88
C GLY A 75 18.37 -20.74 2.22
N ILE A 76 17.11 -21.06 2.46
CA ILE A 76 15.96 -20.28 2.01
C ILE A 76 15.14 -19.95 3.26
N ASN A 77 15.04 -18.67 3.58
CA ASN A 77 14.31 -18.18 4.74
C ASN A 77 13.19 -17.25 4.28
N ARG A 78 12.10 -17.25 5.02
CA ARG A 78 10.90 -16.45 4.74
C ARG A 78 10.67 -15.44 5.87
N TYR A 79 10.44 -14.17 5.52
CA TYR A 79 10.25 -13.08 6.45
C TYR A 79 8.97 -12.32 6.16
N ARG A 80 8.34 -11.81 7.21
CA ARG A 80 7.14 -10.96 7.13
C ARG A 80 7.57 -9.51 6.91
N ASN A 81 8.03 -9.18 5.72
CA ASN A 81 8.33 -7.80 5.34
C ASN A 81 8.57 -7.72 3.84
N ILE A 82 8.67 -6.49 3.32
CA ILE A 82 9.11 -6.23 1.96
C ILE A 82 10.65 -6.21 1.87
N PRO A 83 11.24 -6.50 0.69
CA PRO A 83 12.69 -6.56 0.52
C PRO A 83 13.41 -5.27 0.93
N GLU A 84 12.85 -4.10 0.65
CA GLU A 84 13.45 -2.79 0.90
C GLU A 84 13.67 -2.56 2.41
N ILE A 85 12.65 -2.87 3.22
CA ILE A 85 12.76 -2.77 4.69
C ILE A 85 13.67 -3.87 5.24
N PHE A 86 13.52 -5.09 4.72
CA PHE A 86 14.31 -6.22 5.19
C PHE A 86 15.79 -6.06 4.80
N SER A 87 16.12 -5.44 3.67
CA SER A 87 17.50 -5.18 3.23
C SER A 87 18.28 -4.41 4.27
N SER A 88 17.72 -3.32 4.80
CA SER A 88 18.37 -2.52 5.84
C SER A 88 18.60 -3.32 7.13
N GLN A 89 17.61 -4.13 7.52
CA GLN A 89 17.72 -5.01 8.68
C GLN A 89 18.78 -6.11 8.45
N PHE A 90 18.77 -6.73 7.27
CA PHE A 90 19.72 -7.78 6.89
C PHE A 90 21.16 -7.28 6.91
N LYS A 91 21.39 -6.09 6.36
CA LYS A 91 22.68 -5.40 6.41
C LYS A 91 23.14 -5.14 7.84
N SER A 92 22.28 -4.56 8.69
CA SER A 92 22.58 -4.32 10.10
C SER A 92 22.98 -5.61 10.84
N TYR A 93 22.34 -6.72 10.51
CA TYR A 93 22.68 -8.01 11.11
C TYR A 93 24.06 -8.52 10.70
N ILE A 94 24.46 -8.31 9.44
CA ILE A 94 25.80 -8.67 8.97
C ILE A 94 26.85 -7.79 9.68
N GLU A 95 26.58 -6.49 9.81
CA GLU A 95 27.50 -5.52 10.41
C GLU A 95 27.65 -5.68 11.93
N GLU A 96 26.59 -6.15 12.61
CA GLU A 96 26.62 -6.41 14.06
C GLU A 96 27.28 -7.74 14.43
N ASP A 97 27.45 -8.66 13.46
CA ASP A 97 28.13 -9.94 13.73
C ASP A 97 29.65 -9.76 13.68
N PRO A 98 30.38 -9.95 14.81
CA PRO A 98 31.83 -9.78 14.84
C PRO A 98 32.60 -10.83 13.98
N GLN A 99 31.91 -11.84 13.45
CA GLN A 99 32.49 -12.88 12.60
C GLN A 99 32.14 -12.66 11.11
N ALA A 100 31.26 -11.70 10.81
CA ALA A 100 30.86 -11.37 9.45
C ALA A 100 31.46 -10.03 9.00
N TYR A 101 31.68 -9.90 7.70
CA TYR A 101 32.13 -8.66 7.07
C TYR A 101 31.44 -8.50 5.73
N LEU A 102 30.67 -7.42 5.56
CA LEU A 102 30.01 -7.07 4.30
C LEU A 102 31.07 -6.72 3.24
N VAL A 103 31.04 -7.39 2.11
CA VAL A 103 31.96 -7.18 0.99
C VAL A 103 31.34 -6.25 -0.05
N SER A 104 30.11 -6.53 -0.44
CA SER A 104 29.37 -5.67 -1.39
C SER A 104 27.85 -5.77 -1.17
N GLU A 105 27.20 -4.71 -1.55
CA GLU A 105 25.77 -4.57 -1.70
C GLU A 105 25.49 -4.10 -3.12
N ASP A 106 24.65 -4.83 -3.88
CA ASP A 106 24.43 -4.63 -5.30
C ASP A 106 23.07 -5.22 -5.70
N GLU A 107 22.82 -5.37 -6.99
CA GLU A 107 21.68 -6.08 -7.55
C GLU A 107 22.10 -7.34 -8.32
N LEU A 108 21.36 -8.43 -8.17
CA LEU A 108 21.49 -9.63 -8.98
C LEU A 108 20.13 -9.98 -9.60
N ALA A 109 20.07 -9.92 -10.92
CA ALA A 109 18.83 -10.15 -11.69
C ALA A 109 17.66 -9.27 -11.21
N GLY A 110 17.93 -7.97 -10.95
CA GLY A 110 16.93 -6.99 -10.48
C GLY A 110 16.46 -7.17 -9.03
N LYS A 111 17.26 -7.87 -8.20
CA LYS A 111 16.91 -8.14 -6.80
C LYS A 111 18.03 -7.65 -5.89
N PRO A 112 17.72 -7.12 -4.68
CA PRO A 112 18.73 -6.77 -3.69
C PRO A 112 19.67 -7.95 -3.42
N TYR A 113 20.96 -7.72 -3.57
CA TYR A 113 22.01 -8.71 -3.46
C TYR A 113 23.07 -8.29 -2.44
N PHE A 114 23.46 -9.21 -1.59
CA PHE A 114 24.48 -9.01 -0.56
C PHE A 114 25.58 -10.07 -0.69
N GLU A 115 26.82 -9.62 -0.58
CA GLU A 115 27.95 -10.49 -0.46
C GLU A 115 28.71 -10.16 0.83
N PHE A 116 28.98 -11.18 1.64
CA PHE A 116 29.72 -11.04 2.87
C PHE A 116 30.61 -12.25 3.14
N THR A 117 31.60 -12.07 3.97
CA THR A 117 32.41 -13.18 4.50
C THR A 117 31.98 -13.49 5.91
N SER A 118 31.97 -14.78 6.28
CA SER A 118 31.75 -15.24 7.64
C SER A 118 32.93 -16.12 8.11
N ARG A 119 33.42 -15.89 9.30
CA ARG A 119 34.56 -16.63 9.87
C ARG A 119 34.08 -17.68 10.87
N GLN A 120 34.22 -18.95 10.49
CA GLN A 120 33.78 -20.08 11.33
C GLN A 120 34.84 -21.13 11.40
N ASN A 121 35.11 -21.66 12.63
CA ASN A 121 36.06 -22.73 12.85
C ASN A 121 37.43 -22.52 12.16
N ASN A 122 37.97 -21.29 12.20
CA ASN A 122 39.18 -20.86 11.48
C ASN A 122 39.13 -20.93 9.95
N GLN A 123 37.95 -21.10 9.35
CA GLN A 123 37.74 -21.00 7.91
C GLN A 123 36.97 -19.73 7.60
N THR A 124 37.32 -19.09 6.50
CA THR A 124 36.53 -17.98 5.94
C THR A 124 35.62 -18.56 4.89
N LEU A 125 34.33 -18.34 5.05
CA LEU A 125 33.29 -18.66 4.08
C LEU A 125 32.92 -17.40 3.34
N ARG A 126 32.70 -17.50 2.03
CA ARG A 126 32.03 -16.49 1.23
C ARG A 126 30.55 -16.81 1.22
N VAL A 127 29.73 -15.84 1.53
CA VAL A 127 28.28 -15.97 1.61
C VAL A 127 27.66 -14.93 0.71
N GLN A 128 26.70 -15.34 -0.07
CA GLN A 128 25.94 -14.51 -0.98
C GLN A 128 24.47 -14.67 -0.68
N ALA A 129 23.69 -13.60 -0.76
CA ALA A 129 22.26 -13.61 -0.51
C ALA A 129 21.53 -12.75 -1.52
N VAL A 130 20.32 -13.16 -1.89
CA VAL A 130 19.38 -12.35 -2.67
C VAL A 130 18.04 -12.30 -1.94
N LEU A 131 17.39 -11.15 -1.99
CA LEU A 131 16.06 -10.95 -1.42
C LEU A 131 15.04 -10.86 -2.54
N THR A 132 13.93 -11.59 -2.40
CA THR A 132 12.85 -11.61 -3.39
C THR A 132 11.53 -11.54 -2.66
N TYR A 133 10.66 -10.63 -3.08
CA TYR A 133 9.28 -10.61 -2.61
C TYR A 133 8.45 -11.69 -3.32
N CYS A 134 7.59 -12.38 -2.56
CA CYS A 134 6.60 -13.30 -3.10
C CYS A 134 5.42 -13.44 -2.14
N GLN A 135 4.23 -13.08 -2.61
CA GLN A 135 2.97 -13.28 -1.90
C GLN A 135 3.01 -12.84 -0.42
N GLY A 136 3.31 -11.56 -0.17
CA GLY A 136 3.34 -10.96 1.17
C GLY A 136 4.56 -11.31 2.02
N ARG A 137 5.58 -11.95 1.46
CA ARG A 137 6.78 -12.37 2.17
C ARG A 137 8.05 -11.99 1.40
N THR A 138 9.09 -11.65 2.14
CA THR A 138 10.45 -11.62 1.60
C THR A 138 11.11 -12.96 1.80
N TYR A 139 11.58 -13.55 0.71
CA TYR A 139 12.42 -14.74 0.71
C TYR A 139 13.87 -14.31 0.61
N ALA A 140 14.70 -14.71 1.56
CA ALA A 140 16.13 -14.59 1.50
C ALA A 140 16.72 -15.94 1.10
N VAL A 141 17.29 -16.01 -0.12
CA VAL A 141 18.10 -17.16 -0.55
C VAL A 141 19.53 -16.84 -0.25
N ILE A 142 20.16 -17.67 0.58
CA ILE A 142 21.52 -17.48 1.08
C ILE A 142 22.35 -18.69 0.64
N ALA A 143 23.39 -18.46 -0.13
CA ALA A 143 24.32 -19.50 -0.55
C ALA A 143 25.71 -19.21 0.01
N GLY A 144 26.39 -20.22 0.55
CA GLY A 144 27.69 -20.03 1.15
C GLY A 144 28.59 -21.25 1.07
N GLY A 145 29.89 -21.01 1.09
CA GLY A 145 30.91 -22.05 1.02
C GLY A 145 32.33 -21.49 1.08
N ARG A 146 33.32 -22.35 0.80
CA ARG A 146 34.71 -21.91 0.70
C ARG A 146 34.86 -20.84 -0.39
N ASP A 147 35.66 -19.83 -0.11
CA ASP A 147 35.92 -18.73 -1.03
C ASP A 147 36.72 -19.20 -2.25
N THR A 148 36.02 -19.66 -3.28
CA THR A 148 36.56 -20.02 -4.61
C THR A 148 35.72 -19.33 -5.70
N VAL A 149 36.35 -19.05 -6.85
CA VAL A 149 35.66 -18.44 -8.01
C VAL A 149 34.53 -19.34 -8.51
N GLU A 150 34.77 -20.64 -8.56
CA GLU A 150 33.79 -21.63 -9.03
C GLU A 150 32.55 -21.66 -8.12
N ASN A 151 32.72 -21.63 -6.80
CA ASN A 151 31.62 -21.57 -5.83
C ASN A 151 30.83 -20.26 -5.98
N SER A 152 31.53 -19.15 -6.20
CA SER A 152 30.88 -17.85 -6.37
C SER A 152 29.97 -17.83 -7.60
N GLU A 153 30.42 -18.31 -8.74
CA GLU A 153 29.65 -18.40 -9.97
C GLU A 153 28.45 -19.36 -9.81
N LEU A 154 28.66 -20.49 -9.14
CA LEU A 154 27.62 -21.47 -8.86
C LEU A 154 26.51 -20.88 -7.98
N PHE A 155 26.88 -20.19 -6.91
CA PHE A 155 25.92 -19.55 -6.01
C PHE A 155 25.15 -18.44 -6.70
N GLN A 156 25.80 -17.63 -7.54
CA GLN A 156 25.10 -16.62 -8.34
C GLN A 156 24.05 -17.23 -9.28
N GLN A 157 24.28 -18.39 -9.85
CA GLN A 157 23.29 -19.09 -10.69
C GLN A 157 22.07 -19.51 -9.85
N VAL A 158 22.27 -20.09 -8.66
CA VAL A 158 21.18 -20.45 -7.75
C VAL A 158 20.40 -19.21 -7.34
N LEU A 159 21.09 -18.16 -6.89
CA LEU A 159 20.46 -16.91 -6.41
C LEU A 159 19.69 -16.18 -7.53
N ALA A 160 20.26 -16.15 -8.76
CA ALA A 160 19.59 -15.53 -9.90
C ALA A 160 18.31 -16.27 -10.31
N SER A 161 18.23 -17.58 -10.04
CA SER A 161 17.04 -18.41 -10.36
C SER A 161 15.84 -18.12 -9.47
N ALA A 162 16.04 -17.48 -8.31
CA ALA A 162 14.97 -17.15 -7.38
C ALA A 162 13.91 -16.28 -8.07
N SER A 163 12.66 -16.71 -8.05
CA SER A 163 11.55 -16.04 -8.75
C SER A 163 10.23 -16.27 -8.02
N CYS A 164 9.27 -15.41 -8.29
CA CYS A 164 7.91 -15.52 -7.82
C CYS A 164 6.96 -15.64 -9.00
N GLN A 165 5.99 -16.52 -8.90
CA GLN A 165 4.85 -16.59 -9.81
C GLN A 165 3.62 -16.05 -9.09
N ASP A 166 3.10 -14.94 -9.58
CA ASP A 166 1.83 -14.41 -9.11
C ASP A 166 0.68 -15.07 -9.89
N PRO A 167 -0.23 -15.78 -9.21
CA PRO A 167 -1.37 -16.42 -9.88
C PRO A 167 -2.48 -15.40 -10.23
N TYR A 168 -2.45 -14.20 -9.67
CA TYR A 168 -3.49 -13.18 -9.83
C TYR A 168 -2.85 -11.85 -10.22
N PRO A 169 -2.41 -11.67 -11.48
CA PRO A 169 -1.90 -10.38 -11.91
C PRO A 169 -3.01 -9.34 -11.88
N VAL A 170 -2.68 -8.12 -11.45
CA VAL A 170 -3.64 -7.00 -11.49
C VAL A 170 -3.91 -6.66 -12.96
N PRO A 171 -5.19 -6.63 -13.39
CA PRO A 171 -5.51 -6.27 -14.77
C PRO A 171 -5.25 -4.79 -15.05
N ASP A 172 -4.78 -4.46 -16.24
CA ASP A 172 -4.67 -3.08 -16.71
C ASP A 172 -5.90 -2.73 -17.56
N LEU A 173 -6.73 -1.81 -17.10
CA LEU A 173 -7.93 -1.35 -17.81
C LEU A 173 -7.80 0.03 -18.45
N GLY A 174 -6.70 0.73 -18.22
CA GLY A 174 -6.59 2.15 -18.62
C GLY A 174 -7.52 3.05 -17.78
N THR A 175 -8.73 3.33 -18.24
CA THR A 175 -9.78 4.08 -17.50
C THR A 175 -10.86 3.15 -16.95
N GLY A 176 -11.71 3.66 -16.08
CA GLY A 176 -12.79 2.89 -15.46
C GLY A 176 -12.28 1.83 -14.48
N LYS A 177 -11.24 2.14 -13.70
CA LYS A 177 -10.63 1.19 -12.78
C LYS A 177 -11.51 0.90 -11.57
N ILE A 178 -11.47 -0.35 -11.13
CA ILE A 178 -12.08 -0.79 -9.87
C ILE A 178 -11.09 -0.48 -8.75
N GLY A 179 -11.47 0.45 -7.89
CA GLY A 179 -10.68 0.89 -6.75
C GLY A 179 -11.27 0.45 -5.42
N LEU A 180 -10.44 0.43 -4.39
CA LEU A 180 -10.83 0.11 -3.03
C LEU A 180 -9.89 0.78 -2.03
N MET A 181 -10.43 1.20 -0.89
CA MET A 181 -9.65 1.52 0.29
C MET A 181 -9.54 0.28 1.14
N VAL A 182 -8.35 -0.31 1.19
CA VAL A 182 -8.11 -1.57 1.88
C VAL A 182 -7.62 -1.31 3.29
N ASN A 183 -8.47 -1.65 4.25
CA ASN A 183 -8.13 -1.79 5.66
C ASN A 183 -8.18 -3.27 6.07
N PRO A 184 -7.37 -3.70 7.05
CA PRO A 184 -7.39 -5.09 7.53
C PRO A 184 -8.62 -5.39 8.39
N ALA A 185 -9.02 -6.67 8.47
CA ALA A 185 -9.96 -7.11 9.49
C ALA A 185 -9.38 -6.86 10.91
N GLU A 186 -10.27 -6.59 11.88
CA GLU A 186 -9.92 -6.33 13.28
C GLU A 186 -8.88 -5.21 13.48
N ASP A 187 -8.71 -4.32 12.48
CA ASP A 187 -7.67 -3.28 12.43
C ASP A 187 -6.24 -3.83 12.66
N ASP A 188 -6.03 -5.12 12.39
CA ASP A 188 -4.74 -5.78 12.55
C ASP A 188 -3.84 -5.59 11.31
N TYR A 189 -3.20 -4.45 11.21
CA TYR A 189 -2.22 -4.15 10.16
C TYR A 189 -1.01 -5.08 10.14
N TRP A 190 -0.76 -5.83 11.20
CA TRP A 190 0.39 -6.72 11.25
C TRP A 190 0.11 -8.12 10.65
N GLU A 191 -1.04 -8.70 10.97
CA GLU A 191 -1.38 -10.06 10.53
C GLU A 191 -2.35 -10.06 9.35
N GLU A 192 -3.32 -9.12 9.31
CA GLU A 192 -4.46 -9.15 8.39
C GLU A 192 -4.35 -8.18 7.19
N TYR A 193 -3.36 -7.25 7.18
CA TYR A 193 -3.26 -6.29 6.07
C TYR A 193 -2.93 -6.96 4.74
N TYR A 194 -1.94 -7.87 4.72
CA TYR A 194 -1.62 -8.59 3.48
C TYR A 194 -2.77 -9.52 3.02
N PRO A 195 -3.43 -10.30 3.88
CA PRO A 195 -4.65 -11.02 3.51
C PRO A 195 -5.72 -10.13 2.88
N ALA A 196 -5.93 -8.92 3.40
CA ALA A 196 -6.89 -7.96 2.85
C ALA A 196 -6.48 -7.47 1.45
N LEU A 197 -5.20 -7.13 1.24
CA LEU A 197 -4.68 -6.77 -0.09
C LEU A 197 -4.86 -7.92 -1.09
N ARG A 198 -4.52 -9.14 -0.68
CA ARG A 198 -4.68 -10.32 -1.52
C ARG A 198 -6.15 -10.57 -1.89
N LEU A 199 -7.05 -10.41 -0.91
CA LEU A 199 -8.49 -10.54 -1.15
C LEU A 199 -8.98 -9.53 -2.19
N ALA A 200 -8.54 -8.28 -2.11
CA ALA A 200 -8.87 -7.24 -3.07
C ALA A 200 -8.36 -7.61 -4.47
N LYS A 201 -7.10 -8.02 -4.59
CA LYS A 201 -6.44 -8.42 -5.83
C LYS A 201 -7.13 -9.60 -6.52
N GLU A 202 -7.42 -10.68 -5.78
CA GLU A 202 -8.08 -11.89 -6.29
C GLU A 202 -9.49 -11.60 -6.80
N ASN A 203 -10.10 -10.49 -6.38
CA ASN A 203 -11.44 -10.05 -6.79
C ASN A 203 -11.44 -8.83 -7.74
N GLY A 204 -10.32 -8.59 -8.42
CA GLY A 204 -10.27 -7.70 -9.57
C GLY A 204 -10.03 -6.22 -9.27
N VAL A 205 -9.67 -5.86 -8.05
CA VAL A 205 -9.27 -4.49 -7.71
C VAL A 205 -7.96 -4.15 -8.41
N GLN A 206 -7.90 -3.02 -9.10
CA GLN A 206 -6.71 -2.51 -9.79
C GLN A 206 -6.03 -1.38 -9.03
N LEU A 207 -6.82 -0.55 -8.33
CA LEU A 207 -6.35 0.67 -7.72
C LEU A 207 -6.66 0.70 -6.23
N LEU A 208 -5.69 1.14 -5.44
CA LEU A 208 -5.90 1.41 -4.02
C LEU A 208 -5.93 2.91 -3.77
N HIS A 209 -7.02 3.38 -3.14
CA HIS A 209 -7.08 4.74 -2.63
C HIS A 209 -6.38 4.82 -1.27
N SER A 210 -5.62 5.88 -1.03
CA SER A 210 -4.73 5.97 0.12
C SER A 210 -4.50 7.39 0.57
N TYR A 211 -4.24 7.55 1.86
CA TYR A 211 -3.92 8.82 2.48
C TYR A 211 -2.46 8.91 2.91
N LEU A 212 -1.91 10.11 2.83
CA LEU A 212 -0.61 10.48 3.35
C LEU A 212 -0.75 11.75 4.20
N SER A 213 -0.29 11.70 5.43
CA SER A 213 -0.27 12.84 6.34
C SER A 213 1.12 13.45 6.41
N TRP A 214 1.25 14.73 6.04
CA TRP A 214 2.54 15.43 6.11
C TRP A 214 3.07 15.50 7.54
N GLY A 215 2.23 15.91 8.50
CA GLY A 215 2.65 16.06 9.89
C GLY A 215 2.97 14.74 10.61
N GLU A 216 2.46 13.59 10.11
CA GLU A 216 2.86 12.28 10.65
C GLU A 216 4.24 11.87 10.15
N VAL A 217 4.59 12.22 8.92
CA VAL A 217 5.91 11.94 8.36
C VAL A 217 6.95 12.95 8.82
N GLU A 218 6.61 14.25 8.85
CA GLU A 218 7.48 15.36 9.22
C GLU A 218 6.82 16.21 10.31
N PRO A 219 6.74 15.73 11.57
CA PRO A 219 6.18 16.52 12.68
C PRO A 219 7.03 17.76 13.01
N THR A 220 8.34 17.68 12.81
CA THR A 220 9.32 18.75 13.03
C THR A 220 10.11 18.98 11.75
N GLU A 221 10.45 20.22 11.44
CA GLU A 221 11.19 20.61 10.23
C GLU A 221 12.43 19.72 9.98
N GLY A 222 12.42 19.03 8.84
CA GLY A 222 13.52 18.17 8.37
C GLY A 222 13.66 16.84 9.09
N GLU A 223 12.80 16.50 10.04
CA GLU A 223 12.79 15.22 10.73
C GLU A 223 11.74 14.29 10.11
N ARG A 224 12.02 13.69 8.95
CA ARG A 224 11.11 12.82 8.21
C ARG A 224 11.27 11.36 8.60
N ASN A 225 10.16 10.70 8.91
CA ASN A 225 10.10 9.26 9.17
C ASN A 225 9.11 8.58 8.21
N TRP A 226 9.63 7.86 7.24
CA TRP A 226 8.85 7.17 6.21
C TRP A 226 8.59 5.68 6.53
N GLU A 227 9.09 5.15 7.66
CA GLU A 227 9.11 3.70 7.94
C GLU A 227 7.73 3.04 7.80
N TRP A 228 6.69 3.70 8.30
CA TRP A 228 5.32 3.18 8.22
C TRP A 228 4.77 3.23 6.79
N GLN A 229 4.93 4.34 6.11
CA GLN A 229 4.46 4.54 4.74
C GLN A 229 5.22 3.65 3.76
N ASP A 230 6.54 3.52 3.91
CA ASP A 230 7.36 2.60 3.12
C ASP A 230 6.85 1.15 3.25
N ALA A 231 6.46 0.73 4.46
CA ALA A 231 5.91 -0.60 4.68
C ALA A 231 4.57 -0.80 3.95
N LEU A 232 3.61 0.11 4.14
CA LEU A 232 2.29 0.00 3.54
C LEU A 232 2.34 0.11 2.01
N MET A 233 3.03 1.13 1.49
CA MET A 233 3.17 1.37 0.05
C MET A 233 3.94 0.24 -0.63
N GLY A 234 5.00 -0.25 0.02
CA GLY A 234 5.78 -1.38 -0.50
C GLY A 234 4.92 -2.61 -0.74
N TYR A 235 4.05 -3.00 0.19
CA TYR A 235 3.11 -4.11 -0.04
C TYR A 235 2.20 -3.86 -1.24
N ARG A 236 1.64 -2.66 -1.39
CA ARG A 236 0.73 -2.30 -2.48
C ARG A 236 1.41 -2.43 -3.85
N PHE A 237 2.61 -1.84 -3.98
CA PHE A 237 3.36 -1.87 -5.24
C PHE A 237 3.90 -3.26 -5.57
N HIS A 238 4.38 -4.02 -4.58
CA HIS A 238 4.81 -5.41 -4.81
C HIS A 238 3.66 -6.33 -5.24
N GLU A 239 2.43 -6.04 -4.80
CA GLU A 239 1.25 -6.76 -5.28
C GLU A 239 0.76 -6.26 -6.64
N GLY A 240 1.34 -5.19 -7.19
CA GLY A 240 1.06 -4.69 -8.53
C GLY A 240 -0.14 -3.73 -8.61
N PHE A 241 -0.61 -3.20 -7.47
CA PHE A 241 -1.68 -2.22 -7.49
C PHE A 241 -1.20 -0.86 -7.98
N GLU A 242 -2.07 -0.17 -8.70
CA GLU A 242 -2.00 1.27 -8.86
C GLU A 242 -2.44 1.97 -7.56
N VAL A 243 -1.98 3.20 -7.34
CA VAL A 243 -2.32 3.98 -6.14
C VAL A 243 -2.82 5.36 -6.51
N SER A 244 -4.00 5.71 -6.00
CA SER A 244 -4.47 7.09 -5.90
C SER A 244 -4.12 7.60 -4.50
N LEU A 245 -3.25 8.61 -4.43
CA LEU A 245 -2.76 9.17 -3.17
C LEU A 245 -3.40 10.52 -2.89
N VAL A 246 -3.93 10.68 -1.68
CA VAL A 246 -4.36 11.97 -1.15
C VAL A 246 -3.38 12.43 -0.08
N VAL A 247 -2.82 13.61 -0.23
CA VAL A 247 -2.11 14.28 0.87
C VAL A 247 -3.10 15.19 1.57
N ASN A 248 -3.50 14.81 2.77
CA ASN A 248 -4.54 15.49 3.55
C ASN A 248 -4.06 16.79 4.21
N LEU A 249 -3.55 17.72 3.39
CA LEU A 249 -3.18 19.08 3.79
C LEU A 249 -4.38 19.90 4.28
N ILE A 250 -5.51 19.71 3.63
CA ILE A 250 -6.85 19.99 4.13
C ILE A 250 -7.54 18.63 4.24
N HIS A 251 -8.27 18.38 5.32
CA HIS A 251 -9.03 17.19 5.52
C HIS A 251 -10.42 17.57 6.03
N THR A 252 -11.40 17.47 5.12
CA THR A 252 -12.78 17.84 5.36
C THR A 252 -12.91 19.28 5.85
N SER A 253 -13.21 19.52 7.11
CA SER A 253 -13.50 20.85 7.66
C SER A 253 -12.31 21.60 8.25
N GLN A 254 -11.10 21.01 8.23
CA GLN A 254 -9.93 21.60 8.87
C GLN A 254 -8.63 21.41 8.09
N ARG A 255 -7.60 22.14 8.47
CA ARG A 255 -6.24 21.85 8.00
C ARG A 255 -5.79 20.51 8.60
N GLY A 256 -5.29 19.64 7.76
CA GLY A 256 -4.74 18.35 8.19
C GLY A 256 -3.44 18.49 8.98
N PRO A 257 -2.94 17.39 9.55
CA PRO A 257 -1.67 17.39 10.24
C PRO A 257 -0.53 17.87 9.34
N MET A 258 0.25 18.85 9.83
CA MET A 258 1.40 19.43 9.15
C MET A 258 2.50 19.76 10.18
N PRO A 259 3.74 20.07 9.75
CA PRO A 259 4.80 20.49 10.67
C PRO A 259 4.37 21.65 11.57
N GLU A 260 4.69 21.57 12.86
CA GLU A 260 4.19 22.51 13.88
C GLU A 260 4.47 23.99 13.56
N ASP A 261 5.62 24.27 12.94
CA ASP A 261 6.05 25.64 12.58
C ASP A 261 5.28 26.23 11.38
N LEU A 262 4.50 25.42 10.65
CA LEU A 262 3.73 25.83 9.48
C LEU A 262 2.22 25.99 9.73
N VAL A 263 1.71 25.53 10.84
CA VAL A 263 0.25 25.52 11.15
C VAL A 263 -0.38 26.91 10.99
N GLU A 264 0.31 27.98 11.42
CA GLU A 264 -0.18 29.37 11.37
C GLU A 264 0.21 30.09 10.06
N LYS A 265 0.90 29.43 9.12
CA LYS A 265 1.31 30.05 7.85
C LYS A 265 0.16 30.10 6.86
N ASN A 266 0.13 31.15 6.05
CA ASN A 266 -0.75 31.19 4.88
C ASN A 266 -0.31 30.17 3.84
N PHE A 267 -1.23 29.60 3.10
CA PHE A 267 -0.93 28.65 2.05
C PHE A 267 -0.01 29.22 0.97
N ASP A 268 -0.17 30.51 0.60
CA ASP A 268 0.67 31.19 -0.42
C ASP A 268 2.01 31.74 0.12
N ALA A 269 2.36 31.43 1.38
CA ALA A 269 3.68 31.79 1.89
C ALA A 269 4.76 31.00 1.16
N PRO A 270 5.81 31.66 0.63
CA PRO A 270 6.86 30.97 -0.14
C PRO A 270 7.50 29.80 0.62
N GLU A 271 7.73 29.96 1.91
CA GLU A 271 8.28 28.93 2.78
C GLU A 271 7.35 27.69 2.85
N PHE A 272 6.03 27.91 2.91
CA PHE A 272 5.03 26.84 2.93
C PHE A 272 5.05 26.08 1.61
N ILE A 273 5.01 26.79 0.47
CA ILE A 273 5.07 26.22 -0.87
C ILE A 273 6.35 25.42 -1.08
N ASP A 274 7.51 26.00 -0.70
CA ASP A 274 8.81 25.36 -0.89
C ASP A 274 8.91 24.06 -0.10
N ARG A 275 8.57 24.07 1.19
CA ARG A 275 8.67 22.87 2.04
C ARG A 275 7.66 21.78 1.66
N PHE A 276 6.43 22.17 1.31
CA PHE A 276 5.46 21.19 0.83
C PHE A 276 5.89 20.58 -0.50
N SER A 277 6.45 21.39 -1.41
CA SER A 277 6.98 20.88 -2.68
C SER A 277 8.11 19.88 -2.47
N ASP A 278 9.07 20.20 -1.59
CA ASP A 278 10.16 19.28 -1.26
C ASP A 278 9.65 17.97 -0.63
N PHE A 279 8.61 18.04 0.22
CA PHE A 279 8.01 16.88 0.84
C PHE A 279 7.30 15.99 -0.19
N ILE A 280 6.48 16.60 -1.06
CA ILE A 280 5.68 15.80 -2.02
C ILE A 280 6.57 15.21 -3.12
N LEU A 281 7.60 15.92 -3.59
CA LEU A 281 8.55 15.37 -4.55
C LEU A 281 9.32 14.19 -3.97
N GLU A 282 9.77 14.26 -2.71
CA GLU A 282 10.37 13.10 -2.03
C GLU A 282 9.40 11.92 -1.93
N ALA A 283 8.10 12.17 -1.64
CA ALA A 283 7.09 11.13 -1.62
C ALA A 283 6.89 10.47 -3.00
N LEU A 284 6.89 11.26 -4.07
CA LEU A 284 6.73 10.78 -5.44
C LEU A 284 7.96 10.02 -5.95
N ASP A 285 9.17 10.40 -5.51
CA ASP A 285 10.39 9.62 -5.78
C ASP A 285 10.37 8.23 -5.10
N ARG A 286 9.69 8.14 -3.94
CA ARG A 286 9.54 6.87 -3.20
C ARG A 286 8.42 6.00 -3.74
N TYR A 287 7.30 6.62 -4.14
CA TYR A 287 6.04 5.95 -4.44
C TYR A 287 5.55 6.29 -5.84
N PRO A 288 5.59 5.35 -6.79
CA PRO A 288 5.12 5.56 -8.17
C PRO A 288 3.58 5.58 -8.24
N VAL A 289 2.95 6.61 -7.64
CA VAL A 289 1.49 6.77 -7.64
C VAL A 289 0.97 7.17 -9.03
N GLN A 290 -0.27 6.80 -9.34
CA GLN A 290 -0.91 7.07 -10.63
C GLN A 290 -1.81 8.30 -10.61
N TYR A 291 -2.30 8.69 -9.43
CA TYR A 291 -3.13 9.89 -9.22
C TYR A 291 -2.73 10.55 -7.92
N LEU A 292 -2.66 11.87 -7.89
CA LEU A 292 -2.36 12.66 -6.70
C LEU A 292 -3.43 13.69 -6.42
N SER A 293 -3.96 13.71 -5.20
CA SER A 293 -4.81 14.77 -4.69
C SER A 293 -4.12 15.53 -3.57
N ILE A 294 -4.13 16.87 -3.62
CA ILE A 294 -3.62 17.75 -2.57
C ILE A 294 -4.83 18.33 -1.82
N GLY A 295 -5.13 17.73 -0.68
CA GLY A 295 -6.32 18.00 0.13
C GLY A 295 -7.47 17.05 -0.18
N ASN A 296 -8.20 16.67 0.88
CA ASN A 296 -9.41 15.86 0.85
C ASN A 296 -10.63 16.71 1.22
N GLU A 297 -11.70 16.63 0.41
CA GLU A 297 -12.99 17.31 0.65
C GLU A 297 -12.83 18.80 0.91
N VAL A 298 -11.93 19.45 0.16
CA VAL A 298 -11.49 20.83 0.42
C VAL A 298 -12.62 21.85 0.41
N ASN A 299 -13.74 21.56 -0.28
CA ASN A 299 -14.91 22.45 -0.28
C ASN A 299 -15.51 22.64 1.13
N ASP A 300 -15.46 21.64 1.99
CA ASP A 300 -16.03 21.73 3.33
C ASP A 300 -15.23 22.68 4.23
N TYR A 301 -13.92 22.67 4.12
CA TYR A 301 -13.07 23.69 4.74
C TYR A 301 -13.41 25.09 4.23
N PHE A 302 -13.51 25.26 2.90
CA PHE A 302 -13.71 26.56 2.29
C PHE A 302 -15.15 27.12 2.43
N VAL A 303 -16.11 26.33 2.88
CA VAL A 303 -17.41 26.89 3.33
C VAL A 303 -17.19 27.95 4.41
N TYR A 304 -16.26 27.73 5.31
CA TYR A 304 -15.96 28.61 6.46
C TYR A 304 -14.74 29.50 6.22
N HIS A 305 -13.88 29.20 5.26
CA HIS A 305 -12.61 29.88 4.99
C HIS A 305 -12.50 30.41 3.55
N ARG A 306 -13.59 31.02 3.04
CA ARG A 306 -13.64 31.50 1.64
C ARG A 306 -12.57 32.52 1.30
N ASP A 307 -12.10 33.29 2.27
CA ASP A 307 -11.03 34.28 2.12
C ASP A 307 -9.64 33.64 1.89
N GLU A 308 -9.46 32.37 2.22
CA GLU A 308 -8.23 31.62 1.97
C GLU A 308 -8.18 30.96 0.57
N ILE A 309 -9.30 30.89 -0.17
CA ILE A 309 -9.37 30.30 -1.51
C ILE A 309 -8.29 30.87 -2.46
N PRO A 310 -8.06 32.20 -2.56
CA PRO A 310 -7.03 32.72 -3.47
C PRO A 310 -5.63 32.27 -3.10
N ALA A 311 -5.29 32.21 -1.81
CA ALA A 311 -3.99 31.76 -1.32
C ALA A 311 -3.78 30.26 -1.61
N TYR A 312 -4.78 29.44 -1.33
CA TYR A 312 -4.72 28.00 -1.62
C TYR A 312 -4.62 27.70 -3.12
N LYS A 313 -5.33 28.46 -3.97
CA LYS A 313 -5.18 28.33 -5.44
C LYS A 313 -3.76 28.66 -5.90
N THR A 314 -3.15 29.71 -5.36
CA THR A 314 -1.76 30.06 -5.67
C THR A 314 -0.82 28.92 -5.28
N PHE A 315 -0.94 28.45 -4.05
CA PHE A 315 -0.20 27.29 -3.54
C PHE A 315 -0.35 26.08 -4.45
N PHE A 316 -1.59 25.64 -4.72
CA PHE A 316 -1.86 24.45 -5.52
C PHE A 316 -1.24 24.53 -6.92
N LEU A 317 -1.39 25.66 -7.62
CA LEU A 317 -0.84 25.84 -8.97
C LEU A 317 0.68 25.80 -8.97
N GLU A 318 1.33 26.47 -8.01
CA GLU A 318 2.80 26.45 -7.94
C GLU A 318 3.35 25.06 -7.60
N VAL A 319 2.71 24.33 -6.67
CA VAL A 319 3.09 22.97 -6.32
C VAL A 319 2.87 22.03 -7.49
N ARG A 320 1.71 22.07 -8.15
CA ARG A 320 1.42 21.26 -9.34
C ARG A 320 2.44 21.52 -10.46
N ASP A 321 2.77 22.78 -10.73
CA ASP A 321 3.76 23.12 -11.77
C ASP A 321 5.15 22.55 -11.45
N ARG A 322 5.56 22.50 -10.19
CA ARG A 322 6.81 21.86 -9.76
C ARG A 322 6.75 20.34 -9.91
N ILE A 323 5.63 19.72 -9.53
CA ILE A 323 5.41 18.28 -9.73
C ILE A 323 5.52 17.93 -11.22
N HIS A 324 4.84 18.67 -12.11
CA HIS A 324 4.86 18.41 -13.54
C HIS A 324 6.22 18.66 -14.22
N GLN A 325 7.15 19.39 -13.58
CA GLN A 325 8.54 19.50 -14.08
C GLN A 325 9.30 18.19 -13.94
N GLU A 326 9.00 17.40 -12.92
CA GLU A 326 9.70 16.13 -12.63
C GLU A 326 8.86 14.90 -13.01
N HIS A 327 7.52 14.98 -12.84
CA HIS A 327 6.54 13.96 -13.14
C HIS A 327 5.47 14.48 -14.12
N PRO A 328 5.79 14.73 -15.39
CA PRO A 328 4.91 15.44 -16.35
C PRO A 328 3.60 14.71 -16.67
N GLU A 329 3.54 13.40 -16.51
CA GLU A 329 2.36 12.58 -16.82
C GLU A 329 1.47 12.32 -15.58
N LEU A 330 1.88 12.74 -14.38
CA LEU A 330 1.11 12.50 -13.17
C LEU A 330 -0.08 13.46 -13.06
N PRO A 331 -1.33 12.98 -13.07
CA PRO A 331 -2.49 13.83 -12.83
C PRO A 331 -2.52 14.32 -11.37
N VAL A 332 -2.66 15.65 -11.19
CA VAL A 332 -2.70 16.31 -9.88
C VAL A 332 -4.01 17.09 -9.71
N ALA A 333 -4.72 16.86 -8.61
CA ALA A 333 -6.02 17.48 -8.33
C ALA A 333 -6.22 17.82 -6.84
N MET A 334 -7.44 18.18 -6.49
CA MET A 334 -7.98 18.31 -5.13
C MET A 334 -9.27 17.50 -5.06
N THR A 335 -9.50 16.79 -3.97
CA THR A 335 -10.75 16.02 -3.77
C THR A 335 -11.85 16.92 -3.20
N PHE A 336 -13.08 16.73 -3.69
CA PHE A 336 -14.26 17.49 -3.24
C PHE A 336 -15.36 16.54 -2.78
N ALA A 337 -16.08 16.91 -1.72
CA ALA A 337 -17.30 16.26 -1.27
C ALA A 337 -18.49 16.80 -2.09
N PHE A 338 -18.92 16.09 -3.14
CA PHE A 338 -19.93 16.58 -4.07
C PHE A 338 -21.31 16.71 -3.41
N HIS A 339 -21.73 15.66 -2.68
CA HIS A 339 -23.01 15.66 -2.00
C HIS A 339 -23.11 16.79 -0.96
N ASP A 340 -22.06 16.99 -0.16
CA ASP A 340 -22.01 18.05 0.84
C ASP A 340 -22.01 19.45 0.22
N ALA A 341 -21.33 19.62 -0.92
CA ALA A 341 -21.38 20.90 -1.64
C ALA A 341 -22.79 21.24 -2.16
N GLU A 342 -23.56 20.25 -2.66
CA GLU A 342 -24.98 20.48 -3.01
C GLU A 342 -25.80 20.84 -1.77
N ARG A 343 -25.66 20.09 -0.68
CA ARG A 343 -26.40 20.25 0.55
C ARG A 343 -26.14 21.60 1.23
N THR A 344 -24.90 22.04 1.27
CA THR A 344 -24.48 23.30 1.89
C THR A 344 -24.57 24.51 0.94
N ASN A 345 -25.02 24.30 -0.31
CA ASN A 345 -25.06 25.31 -1.35
C ASN A 345 -23.66 25.91 -1.64
N ALA A 346 -22.64 25.06 -1.69
CA ALA A 346 -21.24 25.40 -1.87
C ALA A 346 -20.67 24.93 -3.24
N MET A 347 -21.52 24.63 -4.21
CA MET A 347 -21.12 24.22 -5.56
C MET A 347 -20.24 25.24 -6.27
N ASP A 348 -20.36 26.53 -5.92
CA ASP A 348 -19.51 27.60 -6.42
C ASP A 348 -18.04 27.44 -5.99
N ILE A 349 -17.77 26.78 -4.89
CA ILE A 349 -16.41 26.46 -4.43
C ILE A 349 -15.81 25.43 -5.38
N ILE A 350 -16.51 24.31 -5.67
CA ILE A 350 -16.03 23.31 -6.63
C ILE A 350 -15.78 23.95 -7.99
N GLN A 351 -16.73 24.73 -8.52
CA GLN A 351 -16.58 25.41 -9.80
C GLN A 351 -15.37 26.36 -9.84
N THR A 352 -15.04 26.99 -8.71
CA THR A 352 -13.91 27.92 -8.61
C THR A 352 -12.59 27.19 -8.45
N MET A 353 -12.56 26.05 -7.78
CA MET A 353 -11.36 25.35 -7.36
C MET A 353 -11.07 24.08 -8.17
N ASN A 354 -11.95 23.64 -9.05
CA ASN A 354 -11.65 22.57 -10.01
C ASN A 354 -10.66 23.06 -11.08
N ILE A 355 -9.38 23.16 -10.69
CA ILE A 355 -8.25 23.63 -11.49
C ILE A 355 -7.16 22.56 -11.63
N GLY A 356 -7.46 21.33 -11.20
CA GLY A 356 -6.62 20.16 -11.35
C GLY A 356 -6.73 19.52 -12.74
N ASP A 357 -6.04 18.41 -12.93
CA ASP A 357 -5.99 17.66 -14.18
C ASP A 357 -7.14 16.67 -14.31
N PHE A 358 -7.80 16.34 -13.21
CA PHE A 358 -9.02 15.52 -13.13
C PHE A 358 -9.89 16.03 -11.97
N LEU A 359 -11.11 15.52 -11.83
CA LEU A 359 -12.06 15.88 -10.79
C LEU A 359 -12.30 14.68 -9.85
N PRO A 360 -11.52 14.53 -8.78
CA PRO A 360 -11.78 13.50 -7.78
C PRO A 360 -12.85 13.96 -6.80
N LEU A 361 -13.79 13.06 -6.50
CA LEU A 361 -14.95 13.33 -5.65
C LEU A 361 -15.11 12.25 -4.59
N THR A 362 -15.61 12.64 -3.42
CA THR A 362 -16.26 11.73 -2.49
C THR A 362 -17.78 11.83 -2.67
N LEU A 363 -18.47 10.69 -2.56
CA LEU A 363 -19.91 10.64 -2.78
C LEU A 363 -20.57 9.61 -1.86
N TYR A 364 -21.33 10.11 -0.89
CA TYR A 364 -22.15 9.34 0.03
C TYR A 364 -23.59 9.88 0.00
N LEU A 365 -24.57 9.04 -0.37
CA LEU A 365 -25.95 9.47 -0.56
C LEU A 365 -26.74 9.41 0.76
N TYR A 366 -26.48 10.33 1.68
CA TYR A 366 -27.21 10.44 2.92
C TYR A 366 -28.06 11.71 3.02
N ASN A 367 -29.05 11.72 3.90
CA ASN A 367 -29.72 12.92 4.38
C ASN A 367 -29.10 13.35 5.70
N GLU A 368 -29.41 14.55 6.17
CA GLU A 368 -28.89 15.04 7.45
C GLU A 368 -29.50 14.35 8.67
N PRO A 369 -28.71 14.10 9.73
CA PRO A 369 -27.26 13.99 9.77
C PRO A 369 -26.84 12.53 9.54
N PHE A 370 -26.27 12.21 8.40
CA PHE A 370 -25.79 10.87 8.01
C PHE A 370 -26.88 9.79 7.81
N GLU A 371 -28.15 10.13 7.59
CA GLU A 371 -29.23 9.15 7.36
C GLU A 371 -29.20 8.58 5.94
N PHE A 372 -28.98 7.25 5.80
CA PHE A 372 -28.97 6.51 4.55
C PHE A 372 -30.38 5.98 4.19
N ASN A 373 -31.34 6.86 4.07
CA ASN A 373 -32.73 6.54 3.76
C ASN A 373 -33.13 6.94 2.31
N ARG A 374 -32.16 7.11 1.43
CA ARG A 374 -32.36 7.37 0.00
C ARG A 374 -32.48 6.07 -0.79
N ASP A 375 -32.94 6.17 -2.02
CA ASP A 375 -32.92 5.06 -2.98
C ASP A 375 -31.52 4.96 -3.61
N PRO A 376 -30.83 3.80 -3.54
CA PRO A 376 -29.53 3.59 -4.18
C PRO A 376 -29.50 3.99 -5.67
N THR A 377 -30.60 3.88 -6.40
CA THR A 377 -30.69 4.27 -7.82
C THR A 377 -30.62 5.77 -8.06
N GLU A 378 -30.72 6.62 -7.02
CA GLU A 378 -30.48 8.06 -7.13
C GLU A 378 -29.05 8.39 -7.56
N LEU A 379 -28.09 7.43 -7.45
CA LEU A 379 -26.72 7.58 -7.89
C LEU A 379 -26.62 8.01 -9.36
N GLU A 380 -27.50 7.51 -10.25
CA GLU A 380 -27.52 7.90 -11.66
C GLU A 380 -27.73 9.42 -11.84
N GLY A 381 -28.69 9.98 -11.10
CA GLY A 381 -28.94 11.43 -11.17
C GLY A 381 -27.79 12.27 -10.57
N TYR A 382 -27.05 11.74 -9.59
CA TYR A 382 -25.84 12.40 -9.10
C TYR A 382 -24.74 12.36 -10.16
N LEU A 383 -24.51 11.21 -10.77
CA LEU A 383 -23.50 11.07 -11.81
C LEU A 383 -23.77 12.00 -13.00
N GLU A 384 -25.03 12.12 -13.46
CA GLU A 384 -25.38 13.04 -14.54
C GLU A 384 -24.96 14.49 -14.21
N ARG A 385 -25.25 14.97 -12.98
CA ARG A 385 -24.86 16.33 -12.56
C ARG A 385 -23.36 16.50 -12.40
N ILE A 386 -22.66 15.45 -11.96
CA ILE A 386 -21.20 15.43 -11.85
C ILE A 386 -20.56 15.53 -13.22
N LEU A 387 -21.03 14.74 -14.20
CA LEU A 387 -20.52 14.77 -15.57
C LEU A 387 -20.82 16.12 -16.26
N ASP A 388 -21.99 16.70 -16.01
CA ASP A 388 -22.33 18.05 -16.49
C ASP A 388 -21.40 19.12 -15.88
N LEU A 389 -21.05 19.00 -14.59
CA LEU A 389 -20.09 19.89 -13.92
C LEU A 389 -18.67 19.73 -14.45
N ALA A 390 -18.24 18.51 -14.68
CA ALA A 390 -16.90 18.16 -15.13
C ALA A 390 -16.64 18.57 -16.58
N GLY A 391 -17.65 18.48 -17.43
CA GLY A 391 -17.52 18.75 -18.87
C GLY A 391 -16.54 17.77 -19.54
N GLU A 392 -15.38 18.26 -19.97
CA GLU A 392 -14.34 17.42 -20.59
C GLU A 392 -13.28 16.92 -19.57
N THR A 393 -13.34 17.39 -18.31
CA THR A 393 -12.40 16.97 -17.26
C THR A 393 -12.72 15.54 -16.82
N PRO A 394 -11.75 14.61 -16.82
CA PRO A 394 -11.98 13.25 -16.32
C PRO A 394 -12.45 13.27 -14.86
N VAL A 395 -13.37 12.38 -14.52
CA VAL A 395 -13.93 12.26 -13.16
C VAL A 395 -13.32 11.04 -12.46
N ALA A 396 -13.10 11.13 -11.15
CA ALA A 396 -12.81 9.98 -10.33
C ALA A 396 -13.65 10.00 -9.06
N PHE A 397 -14.09 8.83 -8.61
CA PHE A 397 -14.68 8.67 -7.29
C PHE A 397 -13.60 8.16 -6.34
N ALA A 398 -12.94 9.12 -5.67
CA ALA A 398 -11.90 8.83 -4.68
C ALA A 398 -12.47 8.04 -3.49
N GLU A 399 -13.71 8.35 -3.12
CA GLU A 399 -14.48 7.61 -2.14
C GLU A 399 -15.94 7.49 -2.58
N ILE A 400 -16.47 6.27 -2.55
CA ILE A 400 -17.89 6.00 -2.70
C ILE A 400 -18.29 4.90 -1.71
N GLY A 401 -19.45 5.00 -1.11
CA GLY A 401 -19.87 4.01 -0.13
C GLY A 401 -21.33 4.14 0.28
N TRP A 402 -21.81 3.11 0.95
CA TRP A 402 -23.13 3.06 1.55
C TRP A 402 -23.05 2.44 2.94
N ASN A 403 -23.52 3.18 3.95
CA ASN A 403 -23.48 2.75 5.32
C ASN A 403 -24.54 1.70 5.65
N THR A 404 -24.19 0.72 6.49
CA THR A 404 -25.09 -0.39 6.85
C THR A 404 -25.65 -0.28 8.27
N ALA A 405 -25.31 0.77 9.05
CA ALA A 405 -25.81 0.97 10.41
C ALA A 405 -27.33 1.22 10.43
N GLU A 406 -28.08 0.39 11.17
CA GLU A 406 -29.53 0.60 11.37
C GLU A 406 -29.83 1.92 12.09
N SER A 407 -28.92 2.41 12.95
CA SER A 407 -29.01 3.70 13.63
C SER A 407 -29.09 4.88 12.65
N LEU A 408 -28.47 4.74 11.46
CA LEU A 408 -28.44 5.71 10.37
C LEU A 408 -29.42 5.38 9.25
N SER A 409 -30.41 4.52 9.51
CA SER A 409 -31.36 4.01 8.50
C SER A 409 -30.70 3.26 7.35
N GLY A 410 -29.43 2.84 7.51
CA GLY A 410 -28.71 2.06 6.54
C GLY A 410 -29.09 0.59 6.57
N SER A 411 -28.81 -0.12 5.51
CA SER A 411 -29.01 -1.57 5.43
C SER A 411 -28.01 -2.23 4.48
N GLU A 412 -27.69 -3.51 4.76
CA GLU A 412 -26.87 -4.33 3.87
C GLU A 412 -27.53 -4.56 2.50
N GLY A 413 -28.86 -4.60 2.42
CA GLY A 413 -29.60 -4.75 1.17
C GLY A 413 -29.49 -3.51 0.28
N ASP A 414 -29.53 -2.33 0.88
CA ASP A 414 -29.34 -1.07 0.13
C ASP A 414 -27.87 -0.89 -0.26
N GLN A 415 -26.90 -1.33 0.58
CA GLN A 415 -25.48 -1.37 0.22
C GLN A 415 -25.28 -2.29 -1.01
N GLU A 416 -25.87 -3.50 -1.01
CA GLU A 416 -25.81 -4.40 -2.16
C GLU A 416 -26.38 -3.75 -3.43
N ALA A 417 -27.52 -3.10 -3.33
CA ALA A 417 -28.14 -2.41 -4.46
C ALA A 417 -27.27 -1.24 -4.98
N PHE A 418 -26.68 -0.49 -4.06
CA PHE A 418 -25.80 0.64 -4.40
C PHE A 418 -24.52 0.16 -5.11
N VAL A 419 -23.92 -0.95 -4.66
CA VAL A 419 -22.76 -1.57 -5.33
C VAL A 419 -23.10 -1.92 -6.76
N ARG A 420 -24.24 -2.60 -7.01
CA ARG A 420 -24.67 -2.98 -8.37
C ARG A 420 -24.89 -1.76 -9.27
N GLU A 421 -25.49 -0.71 -8.72
CA GLU A 421 -25.74 0.52 -9.45
C GLU A 421 -24.43 1.24 -9.78
N ALA A 422 -23.47 1.28 -8.85
CA ALA A 422 -22.16 1.89 -9.09
C ALA A 422 -21.41 1.19 -10.23
N PHE A 423 -21.40 -0.15 -10.26
CA PHE A 423 -20.76 -0.90 -11.36
C PHE A 423 -21.51 -0.72 -12.70
N ARG A 424 -22.84 -0.69 -12.69
CA ARG A 424 -23.62 -0.41 -13.89
C ARG A 424 -23.26 0.94 -14.50
N LEU A 425 -23.14 1.96 -13.66
CA LEU A 425 -22.79 3.32 -14.10
C LEU A 425 -21.31 3.42 -14.51
N LEU A 426 -20.42 2.73 -13.82
CA LEU A 426 -19.01 2.65 -14.21
C LEU A 426 -18.88 2.05 -15.62
N ALA A 427 -19.55 0.94 -15.91
CA ALA A 427 -19.54 0.33 -17.23
C ALA A 427 -20.10 1.26 -18.32
N LEU A 428 -21.16 2.00 -18.02
CA LEU A 428 -21.81 2.90 -18.96
C LEU A 428 -20.96 4.15 -19.28
N HIS A 429 -20.18 4.65 -18.32
CA HIS A 429 -19.43 5.91 -18.41
C HIS A 429 -17.90 5.74 -18.24
N ARG A 430 -17.37 4.52 -18.47
CA ARG A 430 -15.95 4.22 -18.20
C ARG A 430 -14.96 5.15 -18.89
N ASP A 431 -15.30 5.69 -20.07
CA ASP A 431 -14.42 6.59 -20.81
C ASP A 431 -14.33 8.01 -20.20
N GLN A 432 -15.23 8.32 -19.25
CA GLN A 432 -15.26 9.60 -18.52
C GLN A 432 -14.87 9.46 -17.06
N ILE A 433 -14.82 8.21 -16.56
CA ILE A 433 -14.48 7.89 -15.16
C ILE A 433 -13.11 7.20 -15.12
N GLU A 434 -12.14 7.81 -14.44
CA GLU A 434 -10.81 7.25 -14.26
C GLU A 434 -10.86 6.01 -13.35
N PHE A 435 -11.52 6.13 -12.20
CA PHE A 435 -11.73 5.03 -11.26
C PHE A 435 -12.90 5.29 -10.32
N ILE A 436 -13.40 4.20 -9.71
CA ILE A 436 -14.29 4.25 -8.54
C ILE A 436 -13.61 3.50 -7.40
N ALA A 437 -13.31 4.17 -6.28
CA ALA A 437 -12.75 3.55 -5.09
C ALA A 437 -13.81 3.42 -3.98
N TRP A 438 -14.11 2.18 -3.59
CA TRP A 438 -15.02 1.91 -2.50
C TRP A 438 -14.35 2.18 -1.13
N PHE A 439 -15.07 2.78 -0.22
CA PHE A 439 -14.66 3.08 1.15
C PHE A 439 -15.51 2.27 2.15
N ASN A 440 -15.00 1.30 2.87
CA ASN A 440 -13.74 0.56 3.00
C ASN A 440 -13.93 -0.92 2.62
N LEU A 441 -12.86 -1.75 2.73
CA LEU A 441 -13.01 -3.21 2.63
C LEU A 441 -13.72 -3.78 3.86
N HIS A 442 -13.27 -3.44 5.07
CA HIS A 442 -13.86 -3.89 6.34
C HIS A 442 -14.46 -2.71 7.12
N ASP A 443 -15.47 -3.03 7.92
CA ASP A 443 -15.91 -2.11 8.96
C ASP A 443 -14.78 -1.82 9.95
N SER A 444 -14.89 -0.72 10.67
CA SER A 444 -13.94 -0.34 11.73
C SER A 444 -14.54 -0.56 13.12
N ASP A 445 -13.68 -0.80 14.12
CA ASP A 445 -14.11 -0.77 15.51
C ASP A 445 -14.65 0.62 15.87
N PRO A 446 -15.81 0.75 16.54
CA PRO A 446 -16.37 2.05 16.91
C PRO A 446 -15.44 2.93 17.77
N GLU A 447 -14.53 2.35 18.56
CA GLU A 447 -13.53 3.14 19.31
C GLU A 447 -12.49 3.73 18.35
N ASN A 448 -12.03 2.96 17.35
CA ASN A 448 -11.12 3.46 16.32
C ASN A 448 -11.82 4.50 15.43
N ALA A 449 -13.10 4.29 15.10
CA ALA A 449 -13.92 5.28 14.41
C ALA A 449 -14.09 6.58 15.22
N TYR A 450 -14.23 6.48 16.54
CA TYR A 450 -14.24 7.65 17.43
C TYR A 450 -12.92 8.43 17.38
N GLN A 451 -11.79 7.72 17.47
CA GLN A 451 -10.48 8.37 17.37
C GLN A 451 -10.30 9.05 16.00
N SER A 452 -10.76 8.41 14.93
CA SER A 452 -10.77 8.99 13.59
C SER A 452 -11.68 10.22 13.52
N ALA A 453 -12.89 10.16 14.07
CA ALA A 453 -13.82 11.29 14.09
C ALA A 453 -13.21 12.55 14.73
N LEU A 454 -12.40 12.39 15.77
CA LEU A 454 -11.69 13.50 16.41
C LEU A 454 -10.65 14.16 15.50
N THR A 455 -10.15 13.47 14.48
CA THR A 455 -9.21 14.06 13.51
C THR A 455 -9.90 14.94 12.47
N PHE A 456 -11.22 14.78 12.27
CA PHE A 456 -12.02 15.58 11.35
C PHE A 456 -12.59 16.85 11.94
N LEU A 457 -12.67 16.93 13.26
CA LEU A 457 -13.27 18.05 13.99
C LEU A 457 -12.19 18.84 14.76
N PRO A 458 -12.20 20.17 14.71
CA PRO A 458 -11.33 20.98 15.58
C PRO A 458 -11.57 20.67 17.05
N ASP A 459 -10.53 20.71 17.90
CA ASP A 459 -10.59 20.38 19.33
C ASP A 459 -11.68 21.13 20.10
N GLU A 460 -12.00 22.36 19.69
CA GLU A 460 -13.01 23.23 20.34
C GLU A 460 -14.36 23.22 19.59
N ASP A 461 -14.55 22.33 18.60
CA ASP A 461 -15.81 22.28 17.86
C ASP A 461 -16.97 21.89 18.80
N PRO A 462 -18.07 22.65 18.82
CA PRO A 462 -19.24 22.30 19.61
C PRO A 462 -19.83 20.92 19.31
N LEU A 463 -19.65 20.40 18.10
CA LEU A 463 -20.11 19.08 17.65
C LEU A 463 -19.43 17.94 18.41
N VAL A 464 -18.18 18.12 18.85
CA VAL A 464 -17.47 17.12 19.69
C VAL A 464 -18.20 16.90 21.02
N SER A 465 -18.91 17.93 21.53
CA SER A 465 -19.69 17.84 22.76
C SER A 465 -21.14 17.40 22.52
N ASP A 466 -21.58 17.28 21.28
CA ASP A 466 -22.92 16.79 20.93
C ASP A 466 -22.91 15.27 20.84
N GLU A 467 -23.36 14.61 21.91
CA GLU A 467 -23.38 13.14 21.99
C GLU A 467 -24.20 12.46 20.88
N ALA A 468 -25.24 13.12 20.36
CA ALA A 468 -26.05 12.56 19.28
C ALA A 468 -25.30 12.63 17.94
N PHE A 469 -24.75 13.79 17.62
CA PHE A 469 -23.93 13.97 16.42
C PHE A 469 -22.71 13.04 16.43
N MET A 470 -21.96 13.00 17.53
CA MET A 470 -20.76 12.14 17.63
C MET A 470 -21.11 10.66 17.47
N ARG A 471 -22.20 10.19 18.07
CA ARG A 471 -22.66 8.81 17.87
C ARG A 471 -22.95 8.53 16.39
N ASP A 472 -23.72 9.40 15.73
CA ASP A 472 -24.13 9.22 14.36
C ASP A 472 -22.92 9.30 13.41
N PHE A 473 -21.94 10.18 13.71
CA PHE A 473 -20.69 10.30 12.96
C PHE A 473 -19.77 9.08 13.15
N ILE A 474 -19.69 8.53 14.37
CA ILE A 474 -18.96 7.29 14.64
C ILE A 474 -19.58 6.12 13.85
N ASP A 475 -20.91 5.98 13.91
CA ASP A 475 -21.63 4.95 13.18
C ASP A 475 -21.46 5.13 11.66
N PHE A 476 -21.39 6.37 11.16
CA PHE A 476 -21.06 6.67 9.77
C PHE A 476 -19.68 6.13 9.39
N LEU A 477 -18.65 6.41 10.17
CA LEU A 477 -17.28 5.97 9.86
C LEU A 477 -17.09 4.46 10.07
N ALA A 478 -17.80 3.86 11.03
CA ALA A 478 -17.59 2.48 11.41
C ALA A 478 -18.19 1.46 10.43
N TYR A 479 -19.32 1.78 9.77
CA TYR A 479 -20.12 0.76 9.06
C TYR A 479 -20.23 0.96 7.54
N LEU A 480 -19.19 1.52 6.90
CA LEU A 480 -19.11 1.69 5.43
C LEU A 480 -18.48 0.50 4.71
N GLY A 481 -17.84 -0.42 5.44
CA GLY A 481 -17.15 -1.57 4.89
C GLY A 481 -18.06 -2.52 4.09
N LEU A 482 -17.50 -3.16 3.07
CA LEU A 482 -18.15 -4.25 2.34
C LEU A 482 -18.18 -5.57 3.15
N ARG A 483 -17.40 -5.63 4.20
CA ARG A 483 -17.26 -6.76 5.12
C ARG A 483 -17.36 -6.24 6.55
N GLU A 484 -17.82 -7.10 7.46
CA GLU A 484 -17.82 -6.82 8.89
C GLU A 484 -16.40 -6.60 9.43
N TYR A 485 -16.31 -6.05 10.62
CA TYR A 485 -15.05 -5.82 11.32
C TYR A 485 -14.19 -7.09 11.48
N ASP A 486 -14.82 -8.24 11.76
CA ASP A 486 -14.14 -9.53 11.90
C ASP A 486 -13.83 -10.23 10.57
N GLY A 487 -14.06 -9.56 9.45
CA GLY A 487 -13.85 -10.10 8.12
C GLY A 487 -15.00 -10.94 7.55
N THR A 488 -16.14 -11.05 8.23
CA THR A 488 -17.33 -11.72 7.69
C THR A 488 -17.87 -10.94 6.48
N PRO A 489 -18.11 -11.57 5.32
CA PRO A 489 -18.60 -10.86 4.13
C PRO A 489 -20.05 -10.42 4.28
N LYS A 490 -20.38 -9.18 3.93
CA LYS A 490 -21.74 -8.66 3.78
C LYS A 490 -22.30 -8.98 2.38
N PRO A 491 -23.63 -8.86 2.13
CA PRO A 491 -24.21 -8.94 0.78
C PRO A 491 -23.56 -8.00 -0.22
N GLY A 492 -23.18 -6.79 0.20
CA GLY A 492 -22.43 -5.82 -0.61
C GLY A 492 -21.10 -6.35 -1.14
N TRP A 493 -20.37 -7.14 -0.35
CA TRP A 493 -19.14 -7.78 -0.81
C TRP A 493 -19.39 -8.82 -1.92
N PHE A 494 -20.42 -9.65 -1.77
CA PHE A 494 -20.74 -10.63 -2.82
C PHE A 494 -21.19 -9.94 -4.11
N ALA A 495 -21.92 -8.83 -4.02
CA ALA A 495 -22.25 -8.01 -5.17
C ALA A 495 -20.99 -7.41 -5.81
N PHE A 496 -20.09 -6.84 -5.02
CA PHE A 496 -18.83 -6.27 -5.51
C PHE A 496 -18.02 -7.30 -6.30
N VAL A 497 -17.83 -8.50 -5.75
CA VAL A 497 -17.09 -9.60 -6.42
C VAL A 497 -17.77 -10.02 -7.73
N ALA A 498 -19.09 -10.19 -7.71
CA ALA A 498 -19.83 -10.61 -8.90
C ALA A 498 -19.80 -9.55 -10.01
N GLU A 499 -20.02 -8.29 -9.66
CA GLU A 499 -20.01 -7.19 -10.64
C GLU A 499 -18.59 -6.88 -11.14
N SER A 500 -17.56 -6.99 -10.27
CA SER A 500 -16.17 -6.88 -10.71
C SER A 500 -15.83 -7.91 -11.78
N GLN A 501 -16.22 -9.17 -11.58
CA GLN A 501 -15.95 -10.23 -12.56
C GLN A 501 -16.67 -9.97 -13.88
N ILE A 502 -17.95 -9.57 -13.84
CA ILE A 502 -18.73 -9.23 -15.06
C ILE A 502 -18.05 -8.08 -15.79
N TYR A 503 -17.66 -7.02 -15.06
CA TYR A 503 -17.02 -5.86 -15.62
C TYR A 503 -15.67 -6.19 -16.28
N LEU A 504 -14.84 -6.99 -15.60
CA LEU A 504 -13.55 -7.42 -16.13
C LEU A 504 -13.70 -8.31 -17.38
N ASP A 505 -14.66 -9.24 -17.37
CA ASP A 505 -14.93 -10.11 -18.51
C ASP A 505 -15.38 -9.29 -19.76
N GLU A 506 -16.05 -8.15 -19.55
CA GLU A 506 -16.49 -7.26 -20.64
C GLU A 506 -15.34 -6.41 -21.22
N PHE A 507 -14.38 -5.98 -20.40
CA PHE A 507 -13.42 -4.93 -20.76
C PHE A 507 -11.94 -5.38 -20.76
N GLN A 508 -11.64 -6.64 -20.53
CA GLN A 508 -10.28 -7.22 -20.59
C GLN A 508 -9.83 -7.69 -22.00
N GLU A 509 -10.46 -7.22 -23.09
CA GLU A 509 -10.02 -7.64 -24.45
C GLU A 509 -8.82 -6.86 -24.99
#